data_72154df8a272cc450b77aac9c9114476
#
_entry.id   72154df8a272cc450b77aac9c9114476
#
_cell.length_a   1.000
_cell.length_b   1.000
_cell.length_c   1.000
_cell.angle_alpha   90.00
_cell.angle_beta   90.00
_cell.angle_gamma   90.00
#
_symmetry.space_group_name_H-M   'P 1'
#
loop_
_entity.id
_entity.type
_entity.pdbx_description
1 polymer ?
#
loop_
_entity_poly.entity_id
_entity_poly.type
_entity_poly.pdbx_seq_one_letter_code
_entity_poly.pdbx_strand_id
1 'polypeptide(L)' 'MKWIEISITVEVAVIDEMAAIFNDIESNGYIEEIIENNPNLSRVTIYLEAHKDEEQWKQIIETALQDANISYKDMVSKT' A
#
# COMPACT_ATOMS: atom_id res chain seq x y z
N MET A 1 0.90 19.68 8.90
CA MET A 1 0.61 18.25 9.02
C MET A 1 1.51 17.47 8.09
N LYS A 2 2.14 16.44 8.59
CA LYS A 2 3.03 15.60 7.77
C LYS A 2 2.30 14.34 7.33
N TRP A 3 2.63 13.90 6.14
CA TRP A 3 2.09 12.68 5.56
C TRP A 3 3.22 11.74 5.21
N ILE A 4 2.94 10.45 5.29
CA ILE A 4 3.83 9.41 4.81
C ILE A 4 3.17 8.79 3.60
N GLU A 5 3.90 8.71 2.49
CA GLU A 5 3.43 8.10 1.26
C GLU A 5 4.06 6.72 1.15
N ILE A 6 3.23 5.70 0.99
CA ILE A 6 3.72 4.32 0.80
C ILE A 6 3.17 3.80 -0.51
N SER A 7 4.08 3.37 -1.39
CA SER A 7 3.75 2.80 -2.70
C SER A 7 4.07 1.33 -2.70
N ILE A 8 3.11 0.51 -3.10
CA ILE A 8 3.24 -0.95 -3.11
C ILE A 8 2.92 -1.45 -4.51
N THR A 9 3.82 -2.27 -5.07
CA THR A 9 3.61 -2.89 -6.37
C THR A 9 3.06 -4.28 -6.18
N VAL A 10 1.89 -4.56 -6.73
CA VAL A 10 1.19 -5.84 -6.57
C VAL A 10 0.58 -6.27 -7.90
N GLU A 11 0.13 -7.51 -7.95
CA GLU A 11 -0.65 -8.00 -9.08
C GLU A 11 -2.04 -7.35 -9.08
N VAL A 12 -2.53 -7.01 -10.27
CA VAL A 12 -3.84 -6.39 -10.43
C VAL A 12 -4.95 -7.23 -9.79
N ALA A 13 -4.80 -8.55 -9.81
CA ALA A 13 -5.81 -9.46 -9.28
C ALA A 13 -6.08 -9.29 -7.78
N VAL A 14 -5.15 -8.72 -7.00
CA VAL A 14 -5.32 -8.58 -5.55
C VAL A 14 -5.72 -7.16 -5.11
N ILE A 15 -5.95 -6.25 -6.05
CA ILE A 15 -6.21 -4.85 -5.72
C ILE A 15 -7.50 -4.67 -4.91
N ASP A 16 -8.55 -5.39 -5.23
CA ASP A 16 -9.80 -5.29 -4.48
C ASP A 16 -9.62 -5.70 -3.03
N GLU A 17 -8.81 -6.73 -2.79
CA GLU A 17 -8.50 -7.17 -1.43
C GLU A 17 -7.66 -6.14 -0.69
N MET A 18 -6.72 -5.52 -1.38
CA MET A 18 -5.91 -4.46 -0.80
C MET A 18 -6.75 -3.23 -0.45
N ALA A 19 -7.72 -2.88 -1.28
CA ALA A 19 -8.61 -1.76 -0.99
C ALA A 19 -9.36 -1.98 0.32
N ALA A 20 -9.82 -3.20 0.58
CA ALA A 20 -10.49 -3.54 1.83
C ALA A 20 -9.54 -3.38 3.03
N ILE A 21 -8.29 -3.80 2.88
CA ILE A 21 -7.27 -3.65 3.93
C ILE A 21 -7.01 -2.17 4.21
N PHE A 22 -6.88 -1.35 3.16
CA PHE A 22 -6.60 0.07 3.32
C PHE A 22 -7.77 0.82 3.98
N ASN A 23 -8.99 0.35 3.79
CA ASN A 23 -10.14 0.92 4.48
C ASN A 23 -10.11 0.65 6.00
N ASP A 24 -9.50 -0.46 6.41
CA ASP A 24 -9.34 -0.79 7.82
C ASP A 24 -8.16 -0.08 8.46
N ILE A 25 -7.18 0.32 7.66
CA ILE A 25 -6.05 1.13 8.11
C ILE A 25 -6.45 2.59 7.96
N GLU A 26 -6.01 3.45 8.87
CA GLU A 26 -6.34 4.88 8.85
C GLU A 26 -5.74 5.63 7.66
N SER A 27 -6.02 5.18 6.44
CA SER A 27 -5.51 5.85 5.25
C SER A 27 -6.50 6.92 4.79
N ASN A 28 -5.98 7.96 4.15
CA ASN A 28 -6.79 9.03 3.60
C ASN A 28 -6.97 8.85 2.09
N GLY A 29 -7.27 7.63 1.70
CA GLY A 29 -7.47 7.28 0.31
C GLY A 29 -6.22 6.64 -0.29
N TYR A 30 -6.36 6.16 -1.50
CA TYR A 30 -5.22 5.58 -2.23
C TYR A 30 -5.34 5.91 -3.71
N ILE A 31 -4.19 5.83 -4.39
CA ILE A 31 -4.10 6.04 -5.83
C ILE A 31 -3.60 4.76 -6.45
N GLU A 32 -4.24 4.33 -7.53
CA GLU A 32 -3.86 3.14 -8.27
C GLU A 32 -3.27 3.56 -9.62
N GLU A 33 -2.07 3.08 -9.94
CA GLU A 33 -1.41 3.40 -11.19
C GLU A 33 -1.07 2.13 -11.97
N ILE A 34 -1.31 2.17 -13.27
CA ILE A 34 -0.94 1.08 -14.18
C ILE A 34 0.55 1.18 -14.48
N ILE A 35 1.23 0.05 -14.46
CA ILE A 35 2.65 -0.02 -14.83
C ILE A 35 2.73 -0.35 -16.32
N GLU A 36 3.25 0.60 -17.10
CA GLU A 36 3.25 0.50 -18.58
C GLU A 36 3.90 -0.77 -19.12
N ASN A 37 5.00 -1.18 -18.52
CA ASN A 37 5.77 -2.33 -19.04
C ASN A 37 5.23 -3.67 -18.55
N ASN A 38 4.25 -3.66 -17.66
CA ASN A 38 3.71 -4.89 -17.12
C ASN A 38 2.24 -4.71 -16.72
N PRO A 39 1.31 -5.00 -17.64
CA PRO A 39 -0.13 -4.75 -17.38
C PRO A 39 -0.72 -5.65 -16.30
N ASN A 40 -0.01 -6.68 -15.86
CA ASN A 40 -0.47 -7.55 -14.78
C ASN A 40 -0.15 -6.98 -13.38
N LEU A 41 0.66 -5.93 -13.33
CA LEU A 41 1.06 -5.29 -12.09
C LEU A 41 0.47 -3.89 -12.00
N SER A 42 0.26 -3.45 -10.78
CA SER A 42 -0.20 -2.09 -10.50
C SER A 42 0.55 -1.55 -9.29
N ARG A 43 0.72 -0.24 -9.24
CA ARG A 43 1.28 0.44 -8.08
C ARG A 43 0.15 1.11 -7.33
N VAL A 44 0.02 0.75 -6.06
CA VAL A 44 -0.98 1.36 -5.18
C VAL A 44 -0.26 2.24 -4.18
N THR A 45 -0.62 3.52 -4.15
CA THR A 45 0.00 4.50 -3.26
C THR A 45 -1.02 4.95 -2.23
N ILE A 46 -0.65 4.88 -0.95
CA ILE A 46 -1.50 5.33 0.14
C ILE A 46 -0.82 6.46 0.90
N TYR A 47 -1.64 7.32 1.50
CA TYR A 47 -1.18 8.46 2.28
C TYR A 47 -1.66 8.31 3.71
N LEU A 48 -0.72 8.33 4.65
CA LEU A 48 -0.98 8.09 6.07
C LEU A 48 -0.52 9.28 6.88
N GLU A 49 -1.22 9.57 7.98
CA GLU A 49 -0.79 10.62 8.88
C GLU A 49 0.49 10.20 9.62
N ALA A 50 1.40 11.13 9.79
CA ALA A 50 2.71 10.85 10.37
C ALA A 50 2.70 10.85 11.91
N HIS A 51 1.65 10.25 12.52
CA HIS A 51 1.64 10.04 13.97
C HIS A 51 2.34 8.72 14.36
N LYS A 52 2.69 7.92 13.35
CA LYS A 52 3.59 6.78 13.47
C LYS A 52 4.71 6.97 12.46
N ASP A 53 5.89 6.42 12.72
CA ASP A 53 7.00 6.56 11.78
C ASP A 53 6.85 5.58 10.60
N GLU A 54 7.73 5.74 9.60
CA GLU A 54 7.70 4.90 8.39
C GLU A 54 7.78 3.41 8.70
N GLU A 55 8.67 3.03 9.61
CA GLU A 55 8.87 1.63 9.93
C GLU A 55 7.64 1.02 10.59
N GLN A 56 6.98 1.78 11.47
CA GLN A 56 5.76 1.32 12.11
C GLN A 56 4.65 1.12 11.10
N TRP A 57 4.46 2.08 10.19
CA TRP A 57 3.42 1.96 9.16
C TRP A 57 3.72 0.82 8.19
N LYS A 58 4.97 0.67 7.77
CA LYS A 58 5.36 -0.42 6.87
C LYS A 58 5.09 -1.78 7.52
N GLN A 59 5.38 -1.90 8.81
CA GLN A 59 5.17 -3.15 9.54
C GLN A 59 3.68 -3.47 9.66
N ILE A 60 2.85 -2.47 9.93
CA ILE A 60 1.40 -2.63 10.00
C ILE A 60 0.87 -3.14 8.66
N ILE A 61 1.31 -2.53 7.57
CA ILE A 61 0.88 -2.90 6.23
C ILE A 61 1.36 -4.30 5.86
N GLU A 62 2.63 -4.62 6.13
CA GLU A 62 3.16 -5.95 5.86
C GLU A 62 2.38 -7.03 6.59
N THR A 63 2.09 -6.80 7.87
CA THR A 63 1.34 -7.77 8.68
C THR A 63 -0.06 -7.98 8.08
N ALA A 64 -0.73 -6.91 7.70
CA ALA A 64 -2.06 -6.99 7.11
C ALA A 64 -2.05 -7.75 5.78
N LEU A 65 -1.04 -7.51 4.95
CA LEU A 65 -0.91 -8.21 3.67
C LEU A 65 -0.61 -9.69 3.87
N GLN A 66 0.26 -10.02 4.81
CA GLN A 66 0.56 -11.41 5.14
C GLN A 66 -0.67 -12.16 5.65
N ASP A 67 -1.44 -11.52 6.53
CA ASP A 67 -2.67 -12.12 7.07
C ASP A 67 -3.69 -12.40 5.97
N ALA A 68 -3.69 -11.62 4.90
CA ALA A 68 -4.58 -11.78 3.77
C ALA A 68 -3.97 -12.66 2.66
N ASN A 69 -2.78 -13.20 2.86
CA ASN A 69 -2.03 -13.98 1.88
C ASN A 69 -1.77 -13.21 0.58
N ILE A 70 -1.55 -11.92 0.69
CA ILE A 70 -1.24 -11.07 -0.45
C ILE A 70 0.28 -10.91 -0.54
N SER A 71 0.84 -11.26 -1.70
CA SER A 71 2.26 -11.04 -2.00
C SER A 71 2.44 -9.72 -2.74
N TYR A 72 3.50 -9.01 -2.46
CA TYR A 72 3.82 -7.79 -3.17
C TYR A 72 5.25 -7.85 -3.71
N LYS A 73 5.52 -7.09 -4.76
CA LYS A 73 6.84 -7.08 -5.41
C LYS A 73 7.78 -6.06 -4.79
N ASP A 74 7.22 -4.94 -4.35
CA ASP A 74 8.01 -3.80 -3.89
C ASP A 74 7.17 -2.93 -2.97
N MET A 75 7.81 -2.33 -1.97
CA MET A 75 7.18 -1.38 -1.06
C MET A 75 8.15 -0.25 -0.79
N VAL A 76 7.78 0.97 -1.18
CA VAL A 76 8.62 2.17 -1.04
C VAL A 76 7.87 3.20 -0.23
N SER A 77 8.55 3.82 0.74
CA SER A 77 7.95 4.88 1.55
C SER A 77 8.70 6.20 1.37
N LYS A 78 7.95 7.29 1.49
CA LYS A 78 8.48 8.66 1.44
C LYS A 78 7.79 9.50 2.50
N THR A 79 8.52 10.45 3.05
CA THR A 79 7.97 11.43 3.98
C THR A 79 7.90 12.80 3.35
#